data_ce6d20742a2e5b9390031c4c35a633c4
#
_entry.id   ce6d20742a2e5b9390031c4c35a633c4
#
_cell.length_a   1.000
_cell.length_b   1.000
_cell.length_c   1.000
_cell.angle_alpha   90.00
_cell.angle_beta   90.00
_cell.angle_gamma   90.00
#
_symmetry.space_group_name_H-M   'P 1'
#
loop_
_entity.id
_entity.type
_entity.pdbx_description
1 polymer ?
#
loop_
_entity_poly.entity_id
_entity_poly.type
_entity_poly.pdbx_seq_one_letter_code
_entity_poly.pdbx_strand_id
1 'polypeptide(L)'
;MRKIGGILIISVAMLTGSIVAPVDAQTNETITDRPLSHGYSRPARSPHSSRSAVISPNGMVAASQPLAAQVGLDILKAGGNAIDAAVAVNAMLGLVEPNMNGIGGDLFAIVWSAEDEQLYALNATGRAPYAINRDVFSRQGLTEVPADGPLTWTVPGAVDGWNELLQRFGTMTFAELLNPAISYARTGFPVSEIIQRQWRGAANALARWPDSANTYLPNGRPPEVGEIFKNPSLAATYETIALGGRDAFYRGDIAKRMVAFSEANGGYFTMADFEDHTSEWVDPVTTNYRGYDVWELPPNSQGIIALMMLNILEGFDITAMGHNTADTLHLITEAKKLAFADRDTFVSDPSANALPITELISKSYGAARRTLIDPNQARVATEGNPYEHSETVYLTVVDKDRNAVSLIESIFGNFGSRIVPGDLGFALQNRASGFSLKEGHLNSLEPHKRSLHTNMPGFVTQNGRPIMPFGVMGGHMQPQGHVQVLLNMIDFGMNVQEAGDAARVRHGSVLAVEPGISDAVIAELEHRGHTVERAGGGGMGGYQAIRIDPDTGMLHGGTDPRKDGQVVGY
;
A
#
# COMPACT_ATOMS: atom_id res chain seq x y z
N MET A 1 -87.47 -0.67 -50.58
CA MET A 1 -87.42 0.69 -51.18
C MET A 1 -86.30 1.46 -50.54
N ARG A 2 -85.54 2.10 -51.42
CA ARG A 2 -84.47 3.12 -51.20
C ARG A 2 -83.15 2.71 -50.58
N LYS A 3 -82.13 2.69 -51.42
CA LYS A 3 -80.68 2.82 -51.24
C LYS A 3 -80.33 4.21 -50.69
N ILE A 4 -79.39 4.27 -49.79
CA ILE A 4 -78.55 5.45 -49.68
C ILE A 4 -77.13 4.93 -49.43
N GLY A 5 -76.24 5.39 -50.33
CA GLY A 5 -74.83 5.07 -50.32
C GLY A 5 -74.07 5.93 -49.29
N GLY A 6 -73.10 5.35 -48.68
CA GLY A 6 -72.14 6.02 -47.79
C GLY A 6 -70.77 6.04 -48.44
N ILE A 7 -70.23 7.24 -48.55
CA ILE A 7 -68.97 7.58 -49.10
C ILE A 7 -67.82 7.12 -48.19
N LEU A 8 -66.90 6.34 -48.72
CA LEU A 8 -65.72 5.89 -48.01
C LEU A 8 -64.64 7.02 -48.13
N ILE A 9 -64.37 7.68 -47.01
CA ILE A 9 -63.21 8.64 -46.93
C ILE A 9 -62.01 7.86 -46.53
N ILE A 10 -61.06 7.70 -47.43
CA ILE A 10 -59.73 7.14 -47.18
C ILE A 10 -58.84 8.30 -46.64
N SER A 11 -58.58 8.27 -45.31
CA SER A 11 -57.55 9.14 -44.72
C SER A 11 -56.18 8.52 -44.93
N VAL A 12 -55.38 9.13 -45.78
CA VAL A 12 -53.97 8.81 -45.93
C VAL A 12 -53.21 9.43 -44.73
N ALA A 13 -52.81 8.58 -43.79
CA ALA A 13 -51.90 8.98 -42.76
C ALA A 13 -50.49 9.03 -43.36
N MET A 14 -49.91 10.24 -43.46
CA MET A 14 -48.50 10.41 -43.73
C MET A 14 -47.70 9.95 -42.51
N LEU A 15 -47.03 8.83 -42.62
CA LEU A 15 -45.94 8.46 -41.71
C LEU A 15 -44.75 9.35 -42.00
N THR A 16 -44.50 10.36 -41.15
CA THR A 16 -43.22 11.04 -41.08
C THR A 16 -42.24 10.07 -40.46
N GLY A 17 -41.49 9.36 -41.29
CA GLY A 17 -40.32 8.58 -40.85
C GLY A 17 -39.27 9.52 -40.30
N SER A 18 -39.08 9.51 -39.00
CA SER A 18 -37.86 10.06 -38.39
C SER A 18 -36.68 9.23 -38.88
N ILE A 19 -35.87 9.83 -39.74
CA ILE A 19 -34.56 9.28 -40.10
C ILE A 19 -33.72 9.31 -38.82
N VAL A 20 -33.61 8.17 -38.14
CA VAL A 20 -32.58 7.96 -37.15
C VAL A 20 -31.28 7.95 -37.91
N ALA A 21 -30.45 8.97 -37.72
CA ALA A 21 -29.11 8.99 -38.24
C ALA A 21 -28.39 7.69 -37.81
N PRO A 22 -27.62 7.05 -38.68
CA PRO A 22 -26.83 5.90 -38.29
C PRO A 22 -25.90 6.34 -37.15
N VAL A 23 -26.00 5.67 -36.01
CA VAL A 23 -24.96 5.71 -34.98
C VAL A 23 -23.67 5.34 -35.72
N ASP A 24 -22.72 6.25 -35.71
CA ASP A 24 -21.40 6.01 -36.27
C ASP A 24 -20.93 4.61 -35.90
N ALA A 25 -20.63 3.83 -36.92
CA ALA A 25 -19.97 2.55 -36.75
C ALA A 25 -18.63 2.83 -36.07
N GLN A 26 -18.61 2.73 -34.75
CA GLN A 26 -17.35 2.64 -34.02
C GLN A 26 -16.58 1.49 -34.64
N THR A 27 -15.38 1.82 -35.10
CA THR A 27 -14.38 0.94 -35.66
C THR A 27 -14.45 -0.44 -35.00
N ASN A 28 -14.53 -1.47 -35.83
CA ASN A 28 -14.43 -2.88 -35.44
C ASN A 28 -13.05 -3.15 -34.79
N GLU A 29 -12.87 -2.73 -33.57
CA GLU A 29 -11.94 -3.40 -32.66
C GLU A 29 -12.55 -4.75 -32.35
N THR A 30 -11.96 -5.77 -32.89
CA THR A 30 -12.40 -7.14 -32.71
C THR A 30 -12.47 -7.46 -31.22
N ILE A 31 -13.62 -7.98 -30.79
CA ILE A 31 -13.94 -8.42 -29.40
C ILE A 31 -12.86 -9.35 -28.79
N THR A 32 -11.92 -9.82 -29.60
CA THR A 32 -10.84 -10.76 -29.23
C THR A 32 -9.75 -10.16 -28.34
N ASP A 33 -9.59 -8.85 -28.25
CA ASP A 33 -8.54 -8.20 -27.46
C ASP A 33 -9.01 -7.68 -26.09
N ARG A 34 -10.25 -7.95 -25.70
CA ARG A 34 -10.79 -7.56 -24.40
C ARG A 34 -10.57 -8.70 -23.38
N PRO A 35 -9.95 -8.43 -22.23
CA PRO A 35 -9.94 -9.41 -21.13
C PRO A 35 -11.38 -9.86 -20.80
N LEU A 36 -11.58 -11.15 -20.65
CA LEU A 36 -12.90 -11.80 -20.45
C LEU A 36 -13.66 -11.40 -19.17
N SER A 37 -13.13 -10.45 -18.39
CA SER A 37 -13.69 -10.06 -17.07
C SER A 37 -14.71 -8.93 -17.11
N HIS A 38 -15.13 -8.44 -18.27
CA HIS A 38 -15.97 -7.24 -18.36
C HIS A 38 -17.45 -7.58 -18.50
N GLY A 39 -18.26 -7.10 -17.56
CA GLY A 39 -19.70 -7.14 -17.67
C GLY A 39 -20.19 -6.33 -18.89
N TYR A 40 -21.08 -6.92 -19.71
CA TYR A 40 -21.62 -6.36 -20.95
C TYR A 40 -22.33 -5.00 -20.80
N SER A 41 -22.67 -4.60 -19.56
CA SER A 41 -23.42 -3.37 -19.28
C SER A 41 -22.53 -2.17 -18.91
N ARG A 42 -21.19 -2.31 -18.93
CA ARG A 42 -20.30 -1.21 -18.57
C ARG A 42 -20.03 -0.28 -19.75
N PRO A 43 -19.93 1.05 -19.51
CA PRO A 43 -19.50 1.97 -20.53
C PRO A 43 -18.13 1.53 -21.08
N ALA A 44 -17.96 1.59 -22.41
CA ALA A 44 -16.78 1.11 -23.13
C ALA A 44 -15.51 1.98 -22.90
N ARG A 45 -15.47 2.83 -21.87
CA ARG A 45 -14.35 3.76 -21.63
C ARG A 45 -13.11 3.14 -21.00
N SER A 46 -13.24 2.00 -20.33
CA SER A 46 -12.07 1.29 -19.83
C SER A 46 -12.22 -0.20 -20.05
N PRO A 47 -11.43 -0.77 -20.95
CA PRO A 47 -11.39 -2.22 -21.15
C PRO A 47 -10.77 -2.97 -19.96
N HIS A 48 -10.26 -2.26 -18.95
CA HIS A 48 -9.48 -2.83 -17.84
C HIS A 48 -10.21 -2.83 -16.50
N SER A 49 -11.41 -2.24 -16.39
CA SER A 49 -12.12 -2.15 -15.12
C SER A 49 -12.74 -3.47 -14.69
N SER A 50 -12.33 -4.01 -13.54
CA SER A 50 -12.90 -5.23 -12.95
C SER A 50 -14.29 -4.97 -12.35
N ARG A 51 -14.55 -3.74 -11.88
CA ARG A 51 -15.79 -3.31 -11.21
C ARG A 51 -15.99 -1.79 -11.32
N SER A 52 -17.17 -1.30 -10.95
CA SER A 52 -17.40 0.14 -10.80
C SER A 52 -16.74 0.66 -9.53
N ALA A 53 -16.30 1.93 -9.53
CA ALA A 53 -15.97 2.63 -8.30
C ALA A 53 -17.18 2.64 -7.35
N VAL A 54 -16.91 2.51 -6.05
CA VAL A 54 -17.93 2.68 -5.02
C VAL A 54 -18.15 4.17 -4.79
N ILE A 55 -19.42 4.62 -4.74
CA ILE A 55 -19.74 6.03 -4.53
C ILE A 55 -20.53 6.18 -3.22
N SER A 56 -20.17 7.17 -2.41
CA SER A 56 -20.83 7.43 -1.12
C SER A 56 -20.82 8.92 -0.77
N PRO A 57 -21.88 9.45 -0.15
CA PRO A 57 -21.94 10.84 0.27
C PRO A 57 -21.32 11.15 1.64
N ASN A 58 -21.30 10.19 2.57
CA ASN A 58 -20.96 10.45 3.97
C ASN A 58 -19.53 10.03 4.32
N GLY A 59 -19.28 8.71 4.38
CA GLY A 59 -17.97 8.18 4.75
C GLY A 59 -17.62 6.95 3.94
N MET A 60 -16.31 6.65 3.85
CA MET A 60 -15.83 5.54 3.04
C MET A 60 -14.54 4.95 3.64
N VAL A 61 -14.43 3.63 3.52
CA VAL A 61 -13.24 2.86 3.91
C VAL A 61 -12.81 2.01 2.73
N ALA A 62 -11.52 2.02 2.41
CA ALA A 62 -10.90 1.11 1.45
C ALA A 62 -9.76 0.36 2.14
N ALA A 63 -9.81 -0.97 2.15
CA ALA A 63 -8.83 -1.83 2.79
C ALA A 63 -8.57 -3.10 1.97
N SER A 64 -7.44 -3.74 2.22
CA SER A 64 -7.01 -4.95 1.49
C SER A 64 -7.81 -6.21 1.83
N GLN A 65 -8.70 -6.15 2.84
CA GLN A 65 -9.51 -7.28 3.30
C GLN A 65 -10.93 -6.84 3.70
N PRO A 66 -12.00 -7.58 3.28
CA PRO A 66 -13.39 -7.17 3.46
C PRO A 66 -13.84 -6.96 4.91
N LEU A 67 -13.44 -7.87 5.82
CA LEU A 67 -13.84 -7.76 7.23
C LEU A 67 -13.23 -6.51 7.88
N ALA A 68 -12.00 -6.16 7.51
CA ALA A 68 -11.36 -4.94 8.00
C ALA A 68 -12.07 -3.69 7.48
N ALA A 69 -12.41 -3.65 6.19
CA ALA A 69 -13.18 -2.55 5.62
C ALA A 69 -14.53 -2.38 6.30
N GLN A 70 -15.23 -3.50 6.58
CA GLN A 70 -16.50 -3.49 7.29
C GLN A 70 -16.37 -2.95 8.73
N VAL A 71 -15.35 -3.37 9.48
CA VAL A 71 -15.07 -2.84 10.83
C VAL A 71 -14.92 -1.32 10.79
N GLY A 72 -14.12 -0.79 9.84
CA GLY A 72 -13.97 0.67 9.71
C GLY A 72 -15.29 1.39 9.40
N LEU A 73 -16.13 0.81 8.55
CA LEU A 73 -17.46 1.35 8.25
C LEU A 73 -18.37 1.37 9.48
N ASP A 74 -18.32 0.33 10.30
CA ASP A 74 -19.11 0.24 11.52
C ASP A 74 -18.66 1.29 12.56
N ILE A 75 -17.35 1.55 12.68
CA ILE A 75 -16.81 2.64 13.50
C ILE A 75 -17.31 4.00 13.01
N LEU A 76 -17.23 4.29 11.70
CA LEU A 76 -17.75 5.55 11.14
C LEU A 76 -19.25 5.73 11.41
N LYS A 77 -20.05 4.67 11.27
CA LYS A 77 -21.49 4.70 11.55
C LYS A 77 -21.80 4.83 13.04
N ALA A 78 -20.94 4.33 13.91
CA ALA A 78 -21.06 4.49 15.35
C ALA A 78 -20.70 5.91 15.86
N GLY A 79 -20.20 6.78 14.96
CA GLY A 79 -19.87 8.17 15.27
C GLY A 79 -18.38 8.44 15.42
N GLY A 80 -17.51 7.44 15.27
CA GLY A 80 -16.08 7.63 15.18
C GLY A 80 -15.68 8.38 13.90
N ASN A 81 -14.54 9.05 13.93
CA ASN A 81 -13.99 9.78 12.78
C ASN A 81 -13.09 8.89 11.91
N ALA A 82 -12.45 9.48 10.88
CA ALA A 82 -11.57 8.75 9.97
C ALA A 82 -10.37 8.11 10.68
N ILE A 83 -9.85 8.74 11.71
CA ILE A 83 -8.70 8.27 12.48
C ILE A 83 -9.09 7.07 13.35
N ASP A 84 -10.20 7.14 14.05
CA ASP A 84 -10.75 6.05 14.84
C ASP A 84 -10.97 4.81 13.96
N ALA A 85 -11.62 5.01 12.81
CA ALA A 85 -11.85 3.92 11.85
C ALA A 85 -10.55 3.33 11.30
N ALA A 86 -9.54 4.17 10.99
CA ALA A 86 -8.25 3.70 10.49
C ALA A 86 -7.51 2.81 11.50
N VAL A 87 -7.51 3.17 12.79
CA VAL A 87 -6.92 2.35 13.86
C VAL A 87 -7.65 1.01 14.00
N ALA A 88 -8.98 1.01 14.01
CA ALA A 88 -9.78 -0.23 14.10
C ALA A 88 -9.58 -1.14 12.88
N VAL A 89 -9.52 -0.58 11.66
CA VAL A 89 -9.20 -1.30 10.42
C VAL A 89 -7.82 -1.93 10.50
N ASN A 90 -6.83 -1.16 10.94
CA ASN A 90 -5.45 -1.63 11.01
C ASN A 90 -5.29 -2.76 12.05
N ALA A 91 -5.91 -2.64 13.22
CA ALA A 91 -5.96 -3.71 14.22
C ALA A 91 -6.62 -4.99 13.66
N MET A 92 -7.72 -4.83 12.92
CA MET A 92 -8.40 -5.96 12.28
C MET A 92 -7.53 -6.60 11.19
N LEU A 93 -6.82 -5.80 10.37
CA LEU A 93 -5.88 -6.30 9.38
C LEU A 93 -4.74 -7.10 10.02
N GLY A 94 -4.26 -6.72 11.20
CA GLY A 94 -3.27 -7.50 11.97
C GLY A 94 -3.73 -8.92 12.32
N LEU A 95 -5.04 -9.14 12.39
CA LEU A 95 -5.63 -10.46 12.59
C LEU A 95 -5.88 -11.20 11.27
N VAL A 96 -6.48 -10.53 10.26
CA VAL A 96 -6.97 -11.20 9.04
C VAL A 96 -5.94 -11.28 7.92
N GLU A 97 -4.88 -10.47 8.00
CA GLU A 97 -3.68 -10.50 7.13
C GLU A 97 -2.38 -10.59 7.96
N PRO A 98 -2.25 -11.58 8.87
CA PRO A 98 -1.15 -11.64 9.84
C PRO A 98 0.22 -11.87 9.19
N ASN A 99 0.22 -12.23 7.93
CA ASN A 99 1.42 -12.42 7.12
C ASN A 99 2.02 -11.11 6.60
N MET A 100 1.27 -10.01 6.62
CA MET A 100 1.69 -8.74 6.04
C MET A 100 1.88 -7.64 7.07
N ASN A 101 1.12 -7.65 8.15
CA ASN A 101 1.12 -6.62 9.17
C ASN A 101 0.76 -7.17 10.56
N GLY A 102 0.72 -6.28 11.56
CA GLY A 102 0.35 -6.54 12.94
C GLY A 102 1.21 -5.73 13.90
N ILE A 103 0.83 -5.72 15.17
CA ILE A 103 1.46 -4.89 16.21
C ILE A 103 2.95 -5.19 16.49
N GLY A 104 3.52 -6.16 15.81
CA GLY A 104 4.97 -6.41 15.77
C GLY A 104 5.69 -5.64 14.66
N GLY A 105 5.00 -4.74 13.96
CA GLY A 105 5.48 -3.96 12.80
C GLY A 105 5.54 -2.46 13.01
N ASP A 106 5.69 -1.75 11.89
CA ASP A 106 5.87 -0.31 11.80
C ASP A 106 4.75 0.34 10.97
N LEU A 107 4.36 1.55 11.37
CA LEU A 107 3.27 2.32 10.78
C LEU A 107 3.76 3.68 10.28
N PHE A 108 3.21 4.11 9.14
CA PHE A 108 3.23 5.50 8.69
C PHE A 108 1.81 5.95 8.35
N ALA A 109 1.52 7.22 8.57
CA ALA A 109 0.24 7.81 8.18
C ALA A 109 0.40 9.24 7.65
N ILE A 110 -0.47 9.61 6.71
CA ILE A 110 -0.76 11.00 6.36
C ILE A 110 -2.23 11.25 6.71
N VAL A 111 -2.48 12.29 7.48
CA VAL A 111 -3.80 12.70 7.95
C VAL A 111 -4.12 14.08 7.39
N TRP A 112 -5.25 14.20 6.71
CA TRP A 112 -5.87 15.50 6.42
C TRP A 112 -6.84 15.83 7.55
N SER A 113 -6.60 16.93 8.25
CA SER A 113 -7.55 17.53 9.20
C SER A 113 -8.43 18.53 8.47
N ALA A 114 -9.73 18.28 8.45
CA ALA A 114 -10.69 19.18 7.84
C ALA A 114 -10.89 20.46 8.68
N GLU A 115 -10.66 20.39 10.00
CA GLU A 115 -10.71 21.54 10.90
C GLU A 115 -9.53 22.51 10.66
N ASP A 116 -8.32 21.95 10.50
CA ASP A 116 -7.11 22.75 10.29
C ASP A 116 -6.84 23.08 8.81
N GLU A 117 -7.54 22.42 7.90
CA GLU A 117 -7.34 22.49 6.44
C GLU A 117 -5.88 22.19 6.03
N GLN A 118 -5.24 21.20 6.70
CA GLN A 118 -3.84 20.86 6.42
C GLN A 118 -3.53 19.37 6.61
N LEU A 119 -2.37 18.94 6.06
CA LEU A 119 -1.84 17.61 6.19
C LEU A 119 -0.87 17.52 7.37
N TYR A 120 -0.94 16.37 8.05
CA TYR A 120 0.00 15.94 9.08
C TYR A 120 0.55 14.57 8.70
N ALA A 121 1.83 14.33 8.95
CA ALA A 121 2.43 13.03 8.69
C ALA A 121 3.05 12.44 9.96
N LEU A 122 2.81 11.15 10.16
CA LEU A 122 3.31 10.39 11.31
C LEU A 122 4.28 9.32 10.85
N ASN A 123 5.48 9.34 11.43
CA ASN A 123 6.49 8.28 11.33
C ASN A 123 6.50 7.48 12.63
N ALA A 124 5.85 6.32 12.63
CA ALA A 124 5.84 5.38 13.73
C ALA A 124 6.67 4.14 13.39
N THR A 125 7.97 4.36 13.09
CA THR A 125 8.91 3.28 12.81
C THR A 125 9.89 3.08 13.95
N GLY A 126 10.16 1.82 14.25
CA GLY A 126 11.07 1.47 15.31
C GLY A 126 12.55 1.53 14.92
N ARG A 127 13.37 1.58 15.94
CA ARG A 127 14.82 1.65 15.82
C ARG A 127 15.46 0.29 16.06
N ALA A 128 16.67 0.08 15.54
CA ALA A 128 17.51 -1.05 15.90
C ALA A 128 17.78 -1.04 17.42
N PRO A 129 17.87 -2.19 18.09
CA PRO A 129 18.24 -2.25 19.50
C PRO A 129 19.56 -1.55 19.82
N TYR A 130 19.69 -0.99 21.00
CA TYR A 130 20.96 -0.38 21.45
C TYR A 130 22.14 -1.35 21.48
N ALA A 131 21.87 -2.63 21.70
CA ALA A 131 22.90 -3.65 21.85
C ALA A 131 23.38 -4.27 20.52
N ILE A 132 22.74 -3.94 19.37
CA ILE A 132 23.10 -4.51 18.07
C ILE A 132 23.96 -3.54 17.25
N ASN A 133 25.02 -4.08 16.63
CA ASN A 133 25.88 -3.34 15.72
C ASN A 133 26.46 -4.27 14.64
N ARG A 134 27.22 -3.74 13.69
CA ARG A 134 27.84 -4.51 12.60
C ARG A 134 28.78 -5.62 13.07
N ASP A 135 29.45 -5.44 14.23
CA ASP A 135 30.37 -6.43 14.78
C ASP A 135 29.66 -7.72 15.20
N VAL A 136 28.37 -7.64 15.57
CA VAL A 136 27.55 -8.82 15.87
C VAL A 136 27.49 -9.74 14.64
N PHE A 137 27.32 -9.18 13.46
CA PHE A 137 27.23 -9.92 12.19
C PHE A 137 28.60 -10.40 11.74
N SER A 138 29.61 -9.56 11.80
CA SER A 138 30.99 -9.93 11.42
C SER A 138 31.53 -11.10 12.24
N ARG A 139 31.26 -11.14 13.55
CA ARG A 139 31.63 -12.27 14.42
C ARG A 139 30.96 -13.59 14.05
N GLN A 140 29.80 -13.52 13.38
CA GLN A 140 29.08 -14.69 12.86
C GLN A 140 29.41 -15.00 11.40
N GLY A 141 30.35 -14.27 10.79
CA GLY A 141 30.73 -14.43 9.37
C GLY A 141 29.67 -13.95 8.38
N LEU A 142 28.73 -13.11 8.82
CA LEU A 142 27.65 -12.58 7.98
C LEU A 142 28.11 -11.28 7.31
N THR A 143 27.86 -11.17 6.02
CA THR A 143 28.13 -9.96 5.20
C THR A 143 26.87 -9.13 4.95
N GLU A 144 25.70 -9.69 5.25
CA GLU A 144 24.37 -9.06 5.12
C GLU A 144 23.53 -9.41 6.34
N VAL A 145 22.53 -8.56 6.64
CA VAL A 145 21.53 -8.89 7.65
C VAL A 145 20.66 -10.05 7.10
N PRO A 146 20.41 -11.12 7.87
CA PRO A 146 19.59 -12.23 7.43
C PRO A 146 18.17 -11.79 7.00
N ALA A 147 17.51 -12.61 6.19
CA ALA A 147 16.13 -12.34 5.78
C ALA A 147 15.11 -12.62 6.90
N ASP A 148 15.41 -13.50 7.85
CA ASP A 148 14.55 -13.86 8.97
C ASP A 148 15.38 -14.15 10.24
N GLY A 149 14.70 -14.35 11.37
CA GLY A 149 15.35 -14.67 12.63
C GLY A 149 15.57 -13.45 13.54
N PRO A 150 16.14 -13.68 14.77
CA PRO A 150 16.20 -12.64 15.82
C PRO A 150 17.14 -11.47 15.54
N LEU A 151 18.09 -11.61 14.63
CA LEU A 151 19.00 -10.53 14.23
C LEU A 151 18.33 -9.48 13.33
N THR A 152 17.08 -9.70 12.93
CA THR A 152 16.35 -8.84 12.01
C THR A 152 15.36 -7.91 12.71
N TRP A 153 15.25 -7.97 14.03
CA TRP A 153 14.28 -7.22 14.78
C TRP A 153 14.66 -5.75 14.95
N THR A 154 13.67 -4.89 14.76
CA THR A 154 13.63 -3.52 15.27
C THR A 154 12.44 -3.40 16.22
N VAL A 155 12.45 -2.39 17.08
CA VAL A 155 11.35 -2.15 18.01
C VAL A 155 10.04 -1.95 17.22
N PRO A 156 8.95 -2.66 17.51
CA PRO A 156 7.68 -2.42 16.81
C PRO A 156 7.13 -1.03 17.11
N GLY A 157 6.74 -0.28 16.07
CA GLY A 157 6.23 1.08 16.22
C GLY A 157 4.71 1.24 16.13
N ALA A 158 3.99 0.23 15.62
CA ALA A 158 2.58 0.35 15.26
C ALA A 158 1.66 0.79 16.42
N VAL A 159 1.83 0.24 17.62
CA VAL A 159 0.96 0.59 18.77
C VAL A 159 1.20 2.01 19.26
N ASP A 160 2.44 2.51 19.20
CA ASP A 160 2.76 3.90 19.49
C ASP A 160 2.16 4.83 18.44
N GLY A 161 2.22 4.42 17.16
CA GLY A 161 1.56 5.14 16.07
C GLY A 161 0.05 5.26 16.25
N TRP A 162 -0.62 4.19 16.68
CA TRP A 162 -2.05 4.24 17.04
C TRP A 162 -2.30 5.25 18.17
N ASN A 163 -1.47 5.22 19.20
CA ASN A 163 -1.58 6.14 20.34
C ASN A 163 -1.45 7.60 19.89
N GLU A 164 -0.44 7.92 19.09
CA GLU A 164 -0.21 9.27 18.57
C GLU A 164 -1.38 9.76 17.70
N LEU A 165 -1.90 8.90 16.81
CA LEU A 165 -3.06 9.22 15.99
C LEU A 165 -4.30 9.52 16.84
N LEU A 166 -4.59 8.65 17.83
CA LEU A 166 -5.75 8.80 18.69
C LEU A 166 -5.64 9.98 19.66
N GLN A 167 -4.46 10.23 20.23
CA GLN A 167 -4.25 11.37 21.12
C GLN A 167 -4.44 12.72 20.42
N ARG A 168 -4.06 12.81 19.15
CA ARG A 168 -4.12 14.07 18.42
C ARG A 168 -5.47 14.30 17.75
N PHE A 169 -6.07 13.26 17.18
CA PHE A 169 -7.24 13.39 16.31
C PHE A 169 -8.38 12.42 16.64
N GLY A 170 -8.15 11.40 17.48
CA GLY A 170 -9.14 10.38 17.80
C GLY A 170 -10.26 10.89 18.70
N THR A 171 -11.40 10.25 18.62
CA THR A 171 -12.59 10.54 19.44
C THR A 171 -13.05 9.34 20.27
N MET A 172 -12.51 8.15 19.97
CA MET A 172 -12.84 6.88 20.63
C MET A 172 -11.63 6.30 21.38
N THR A 173 -11.91 5.41 22.31
CA THR A 173 -10.88 4.75 23.13
C THR A 173 -10.29 3.51 22.44
N PHE A 174 -9.08 3.10 22.85
CA PHE A 174 -8.50 1.82 22.42
C PHE A 174 -9.45 0.63 22.65
N ALA A 175 -10.18 0.62 23.77
CA ALA A 175 -11.11 -0.46 24.11
C ALA A 175 -12.25 -0.58 23.08
N GLU A 176 -12.81 0.55 22.64
CA GLU A 176 -13.86 0.56 21.63
C GLU A 176 -13.32 0.12 20.27
N LEU A 177 -12.14 0.62 19.87
CA LEU A 177 -11.57 0.39 18.54
C LEU A 177 -10.98 -1.01 18.36
N LEU A 178 -10.42 -1.61 19.42
CA LEU A 178 -9.84 -2.96 19.37
C LEU A 178 -10.88 -4.07 19.57
N ASN A 179 -12.06 -3.77 20.15
CA ASN A 179 -13.09 -4.76 20.46
C ASN A 179 -13.53 -5.62 19.25
N PRO A 180 -13.72 -5.08 18.02
CA PRO A 180 -14.02 -5.91 16.85
C PRO A 180 -12.94 -6.95 16.57
N ALA A 181 -11.65 -6.55 16.53
CA ALA A 181 -10.53 -7.44 16.29
C ALA A 181 -10.39 -8.49 17.41
N ILE A 182 -10.56 -8.12 18.67
CA ILE A 182 -10.59 -9.04 19.84
C ILE A 182 -11.70 -10.09 19.66
N SER A 183 -12.90 -9.65 19.29
CA SER A 183 -14.03 -10.55 19.08
C SER A 183 -13.76 -11.58 17.98
N TYR A 184 -13.28 -11.12 16.80
CA TYR A 184 -12.92 -12.01 15.68
C TYR A 184 -11.73 -12.92 16.01
N ALA A 185 -10.73 -12.44 16.77
CA ALA A 185 -9.62 -13.27 17.20
C ALA A 185 -10.05 -14.43 18.10
N ARG A 186 -11.08 -14.22 18.93
CA ARG A 186 -11.66 -15.25 19.81
C ARG A 186 -12.63 -16.18 19.09
N THR A 187 -13.56 -15.62 18.31
CA THR A 187 -14.63 -16.41 17.66
C THR A 187 -14.17 -17.03 16.35
N GLY A 188 -13.19 -16.41 15.67
CA GLY A 188 -12.62 -16.81 14.41
C GLY A 188 -13.19 -16.06 13.20
N PHE A 189 -12.45 -16.13 12.11
CA PHE A 189 -12.83 -15.58 10.80
C PHE A 189 -12.47 -16.57 9.67
N PRO A 190 -13.19 -16.56 8.53
CA PRO A 190 -12.84 -17.41 7.39
C PRO A 190 -11.60 -16.84 6.68
N VAL A 191 -10.62 -17.70 6.40
CA VAL A 191 -9.41 -17.31 5.67
C VAL A 191 -9.72 -17.11 4.19
N SER A 192 -9.28 -15.99 3.63
CA SER A 192 -9.50 -15.61 2.23
C SER A 192 -8.44 -16.23 1.28
N GLU A 193 -8.73 -16.20 -0.03
CA GLU A 193 -7.96 -16.94 -1.05
C GLU A 193 -6.51 -16.45 -1.19
N ILE A 194 -6.30 -15.14 -1.26
CA ILE A 194 -4.96 -14.57 -1.46
C ILE A 194 -4.13 -14.75 -0.20
N ILE A 195 -4.72 -14.52 0.97
CA ILE A 195 -4.05 -14.71 2.26
C ILE A 195 -3.67 -16.17 2.46
N GLN A 196 -4.55 -17.12 2.15
CA GLN A 196 -4.24 -18.54 2.25
C GLN A 196 -3.03 -18.93 1.39
N ARG A 197 -2.98 -18.45 0.13
CA ARG A 197 -1.85 -18.73 -0.77
C ARG A 197 -0.52 -18.23 -0.21
N GLN A 198 -0.51 -17.02 0.35
CA GLN A 198 0.70 -16.43 0.94
C GLN A 198 1.09 -17.12 2.25
N TRP A 199 0.12 -17.47 3.07
CA TRP A 199 0.32 -18.23 4.31
C TRP A 199 0.95 -19.58 4.04
N ARG A 200 0.42 -20.32 3.06
CA ARG A 200 0.98 -21.60 2.62
C ARG A 200 2.44 -21.47 2.17
N GLY A 201 2.80 -20.37 1.51
CA GLY A 201 4.18 -20.07 1.12
C GLY A 201 5.14 -19.92 2.31
N ALA A 202 4.64 -19.52 3.49
CA ALA A 202 5.44 -19.35 4.70
C ALA A 202 5.50 -20.59 5.63
N ALA A 203 4.71 -21.63 5.36
CA ALA A 203 4.51 -22.76 6.28
C ALA A 203 5.80 -23.38 6.81
N ASN A 204 6.74 -23.71 5.93
CA ASN A 204 8.03 -24.31 6.31
C ASN A 204 8.89 -23.39 7.18
N ALA A 205 8.80 -22.09 6.96
CA ALA A 205 9.55 -21.11 7.74
C ALA A 205 8.96 -20.92 9.14
N LEU A 206 7.63 -20.88 9.23
CA LEU A 206 6.90 -20.81 10.51
C LEU A 206 7.11 -22.06 11.36
N ALA A 207 7.16 -23.23 10.72
CA ALA A 207 7.36 -24.52 11.43
C ALA A 207 8.73 -24.64 12.13
N ARG A 208 9.71 -23.80 11.79
CA ARG A 208 11.02 -23.77 12.48
C ARG A 208 10.95 -23.23 13.91
N TRP A 209 9.91 -22.46 14.22
CA TRP A 209 9.71 -21.79 15.50
C TRP A 209 8.46 -22.32 16.18
N PRO A 210 8.58 -22.99 17.35
CA PRO A 210 7.44 -23.64 18.02
C PRO A 210 6.26 -22.71 18.27
N ASP A 211 6.51 -21.48 18.76
CA ASP A 211 5.45 -20.53 19.08
C ASP A 211 4.75 -20.00 17.83
N SER A 212 5.51 -19.82 16.73
CA SER A 212 4.94 -19.45 15.42
C SER A 212 4.12 -20.57 14.82
N ALA A 213 4.59 -21.80 14.92
CA ALA A 213 3.84 -22.98 14.49
C ALA A 213 2.54 -23.13 15.30
N ASN A 214 2.60 -23.00 16.62
CA ASN A 214 1.42 -23.04 17.49
C ASN A 214 0.40 -21.94 17.17
N THR A 215 0.87 -20.74 16.81
CA THR A 215 0.02 -19.61 16.49
C THR A 215 -0.58 -19.71 15.09
N TYR A 216 0.25 -20.02 14.08
CA TYR A 216 -0.13 -19.84 12.67
C TYR A 216 -0.30 -21.13 11.86
N LEU A 217 0.02 -22.29 12.44
CA LEU A 217 -0.14 -23.59 11.78
C LEU A 217 -1.08 -24.51 12.60
N PRO A 218 -2.37 -24.14 12.74
CA PRO A 218 -3.32 -25.00 13.43
C PRO A 218 -3.33 -26.40 12.80
N ASN A 219 -3.27 -27.44 13.63
CA ASN A 219 -3.14 -28.84 13.19
C ASN A 219 -1.86 -29.12 12.35
N GLY A 220 -0.78 -28.34 12.55
CA GLY A 220 0.50 -28.51 11.87
C GLY A 220 0.54 -28.04 10.41
N ARG A 221 -0.48 -27.33 9.94
CA ARG A 221 -0.57 -26.79 8.56
C ARG A 221 -1.20 -25.38 8.54
N PRO A 222 -0.98 -24.61 7.46
CA PRO A 222 -1.76 -23.39 7.23
C PRO A 222 -3.26 -23.72 7.13
N PRO A 223 -4.15 -22.80 7.56
CA PRO A 223 -5.58 -22.95 7.36
C PRO A 223 -5.92 -22.96 5.86
N GLU A 224 -6.99 -23.65 5.47
CA GLU A 224 -7.50 -23.63 4.09
C GLU A 224 -8.43 -22.45 3.83
N VAL A 225 -8.71 -22.17 2.54
CA VAL A 225 -9.68 -21.15 2.16
C VAL A 225 -11.04 -21.44 2.77
N GLY A 226 -11.61 -20.44 3.46
CA GLY A 226 -12.88 -20.57 4.18
C GLY A 226 -12.80 -21.29 5.53
N GLU A 227 -11.65 -21.85 5.90
CA GLU A 227 -11.45 -22.42 7.23
C GLU A 227 -11.46 -21.31 8.30
N ILE A 228 -12.11 -21.58 9.41
CA ILE A 228 -12.20 -20.62 10.51
C ILE A 228 -10.89 -20.62 11.31
N PHE A 229 -10.16 -19.53 11.21
CA PHE A 229 -8.95 -19.32 11.98
C PHE A 229 -9.23 -18.48 13.24
N LYS A 230 -8.63 -18.86 14.37
CA LYS A 230 -8.71 -18.17 15.67
C LYS A 230 -7.31 -17.86 16.18
N ASN A 231 -7.17 -16.73 16.84
CA ASN A 231 -5.93 -16.34 17.51
C ASN A 231 -6.22 -15.81 18.92
N PRO A 232 -6.52 -16.68 19.89
CA PRO A 232 -6.83 -16.26 21.26
C PRO A 232 -5.66 -15.55 21.95
N SER A 233 -4.43 -15.83 21.56
CA SER A 233 -3.24 -15.15 22.09
C SER A 233 -3.21 -13.68 21.66
N LEU A 234 -3.49 -13.38 20.38
CA LEU A 234 -3.60 -12.01 19.90
C LEU A 234 -4.79 -11.27 20.56
N ALA A 235 -5.91 -11.97 20.78
CA ALA A 235 -7.03 -11.40 21.51
C ALA A 235 -6.62 -10.94 22.93
N ALA A 236 -5.90 -11.78 23.68
CA ALA A 236 -5.41 -11.43 25.01
C ALA A 236 -4.42 -10.26 24.99
N THR A 237 -3.55 -10.21 23.98
CA THR A 237 -2.62 -9.08 23.78
C THR A 237 -3.36 -7.79 23.46
N TYR A 238 -4.34 -7.82 22.56
CA TYR A 238 -5.18 -6.65 22.26
C TYR A 238 -6.00 -6.19 23.47
N GLU A 239 -6.53 -7.10 24.28
CA GLU A 239 -7.21 -6.75 25.54
C GLU A 239 -6.28 -6.05 26.53
N THR A 240 -5.03 -6.50 26.63
CA THR A 240 -4.02 -5.85 27.47
C THR A 240 -3.75 -4.42 26.99
N ILE A 241 -3.65 -4.20 25.67
CA ILE A 241 -3.50 -2.86 25.08
C ILE A 241 -4.78 -2.04 25.27
N ALA A 242 -5.96 -2.61 25.07
CA ALA A 242 -7.25 -1.95 25.26
C ALA A 242 -7.42 -1.37 26.67
N LEU A 243 -6.91 -2.08 27.68
CA LEU A 243 -7.01 -1.68 29.09
C LEU A 243 -5.88 -0.74 29.53
N GLY A 244 -4.66 -0.94 29.06
CA GLY A 244 -3.47 -0.24 29.56
C GLY A 244 -2.83 0.72 28.55
N GLY A 245 -3.41 0.83 27.35
CA GLY A 245 -2.91 1.71 26.28
C GLY A 245 -1.48 1.39 25.84
N ARG A 246 -0.82 2.42 25.35
CA ARG A 246 0.58 2.37 24.89
C ARG A 246 1.54 1.77 25.91
N ASP A 247 1.42 2.16 27.16
CA ASP A 247 2.35 1.73 28.23
C ASP A 247 2.24 0.24 28.52
N ALA A 248 1.09 -0.38 28.30
CA ALA A 248 0.95 -1.84 28.40
C ALA A 248 1.85 -2.57 27.38
N PHE A 249 2.05 -1.99 26.20
CA PHE A 249 2.91 -2.57 25.16
C PHE A 249 4.40 -2.26 25.40
N TYR A 250 4.76 -0.99 25.66
CA TYR A 250 6.18 -0.58 25.68
C TYR A 250 6.85 -0.62 27.06
N ARG A 251 6.09 -0.55 28.15
CA ARG A 251 6.59 -0.55 29.54
C ARG A 251 6.03 -1.69 30.39
N GLY A 252 4.97 -2.31 29.90
CA GLY A 252 4.23 -3.36 30.59
C GLY A 252 4.76 -4.76 30.38
N ASP A 253 3.86 -5.72 30.56
CA ASP A 253 4.16 -7.15 30.46
C ASP A 253 4.53 -7.58 29.04
N ILE A 254 3.93 -6.95 28.01
CA ILE A 254 4.20 -7.29 26.60
C ILE A 254 5.68 -7.05 26.26
N ALA A 255 6.25 -5.87 26.58
CA ALA A 255 7.66 -5.58 26.37
C ALA A 255 8.56 -6.54 27.14
N LYS A 256 8.27 -6.77 28.44
CA LYS A 256 9.06 -7.69 29.28
C LYS A 256 9.13 -9.09 28.68
N ARG A 257 8.02 -9.59 28.15
CA ARG A 257 7.96 -10.92 27.51
C ARG A 257 8.73 -10.94 26.18
N MET A 258 8.67 -9.88 25.36
CA MET A 258 9.47 -9.75 24.16
C MET A 258 10.97 -9.71 24.47
N VAL A 259 11.38 -8.96 25.50
CA VAL A 259 12.78 -8.88 25.94
C VAL A 259 13.28 -10.23 26.44
N ALA A 260 12.54 -10.89 27.33
CA ALA A 260 12.91 -12.22 27.83
C ALA A 260 13.01 -13.26 26.71
N PHE A 261 12.06 -13.24 25.77
CA PHE A 261 12.10 -14.11 24.59
C PHE A 261 13.31 -13.80 23.70
N SER A 262 13.62 -12.51 23.51
CA SER A 262 14.77 -12.06 22.72
C SER A 262 16.09 -12.57 23.32
N GLU A 263 16.28 -12.41 24.62
CA GLU A 263 17.46 -12.91 25.34
C GLU A 263 17.62 -14.43 25.19
N ALA A 264 16.52 -15.19 25.37
CA ALA A 264 16.54 -16.65 25.26
C ALA A 264 16.82 -17.17 23.85
N ASN A 265 16.57 -16.37 22.80
CA ASN A 265 16.66 -16.78 21.39
C ASN A 265 17.76 -16.06 20.58
N GLY A 266 18.69 -15.37 21.26
CA GLY A 266 19.83 -14.73 20.62
C GLY A 266 19.51 -13.40 19.92
N GLY A 267 18.42 -12.75 20.32
CA GLY A 267 18.09 -11.37 19.96
C GLY A 267 18.79 -10.35 20.86
N TYR A 268 18.56 -9.08 20.62
CA TYR A 268 19.28 -7.98 21.25
C TYR A 268 18.36 -6.94 21.92
N PHE A 269 17.05 -7.24 22.08
CA PHE A 269 16.13 -6.33 22.77
C PHE A 269 16.46 -6.21 24.26
N THR A 270 16.37 -4.98 24.76
CA THR A 270 16.39 -4.62 26.16
C THR A 270 15.15 -3.79 26.50
N MET A 271 14.82 -3.63 27.78
CA MET A 271 13.68 -2.76 28.15
C MET A 271 13.87 -1.32 27.72
N ALA A 272 15.13 -0.81 27.71
CA ALA A 272 15.42 0.54 27.27
C ALA A 272 15.02 0.79 25.80
N ASP A 273 15.13 -0.21 24.92
CA ASP A 273 14.71 -0.09 23.52
C ASP A 273 13.22 0.21 23.39
N PHE A 274 12.40 -0.38 24.24
CA PHE A 274 10.95 -0.19 24.25
C PHE A 274 10.56 1.09 25.01
N GLU A 275 11.14 1.36 26.16
CA GLU A 275 10.83 2.53 27.00
C GLU A 275 11.16 3.85 26.30
N ASP A 276 12.22 3.88 25.49
CA ASP A 276 12.70 5.05 24.75
C ASP A 276 12.04 5.18 23.36
N HIS A 277 11.24 4.18 22.92
CA HIS A 277 10.56 4.26 21.62
C HIS A 277 9.53 5.38 21.61
N THR A 278 9.59 6.21 20.57
CA THR A 278 8.62 7.27 20.27
C THR A 278 8.41 7.41 18.78
N SER A 279 7.16 7.60 18.38
CA SER A 279 6.80 8.04 17.02
C SER A 279 7.05 9.54 16.87
N GLU A 280 7.17 10.00 15.64
CA GLU A 280 7.49 11.40 15.33
C GLU A 280 6.48 11.96 14.33
N TRP A 281 5.86 13.09 14.67
CA TRP A 281 5.15 13.91 13.70
C TRP A 281 6.18 14.66 12.85
N VAL A 282 6.11 14.49 11.54
CA VAL A 282 7.02 15.06 10.56
C VAL A 282 6.26 15.88 9.53
N ASP A 283 6.92 16.85 8.91
CA ASP A 283 6.32 17.60 7.81
C ASP A 283 6.31 16.71 6.55
N PRO A 284 5.15 16.47 5.91
CA PRO A 284 5.10 15.74 4.66
C PRO A 284 5.79 16.55 3.54
N VAL A 285 6.39 15.84 2.59
CA VAL A 285 7.08 16.44 1.45
C VAL A 285 6.23 16.33 0.18
N THR A 286 6.37 17.28 -0.73
CA THR A 286 5.50 17.38 -1.90
C THR A 286 6.22 17.75 -3.19
N THR A 287 5.64 17.35 -4.31
CA THR A 287 5.89 17.93 -5.63
C THR A 287 4.58 18.18 -6.36
N ASN A 288 4.51 19.26 -7.13
CA ASN A 288 3.39 19.47 -8.04
C ASN A 288 3.60 18.63 -9.31
N TYR A 289 2.60 17.84 -9.71
CA TYR A 289 2.59 17.12 -10.98
C TYR A 289 1.32 17.50 -11.76
N ARG A 290 1.49 18.26 -12.86
CA ARG A 290 0.39 18.69 -13.74
C ARG A 290 -0.80 19.34 -13.00
N GLY A 291 -0.50 20.17 -11.99
CA GLY A 291 -1.52 20.91 -11.22
C GLY A 291 -2.08 20.14 -10.00
N TYR A 292 -1.57 18.97 -9.71
CA TYR A 292 -1.84 18.23 -8.48
C TYR A 292 -0.62 18.22 -7.57
N ASP A 293 -0.79 18.52 -6.29
CA ASP A 293 0.26 18.42 -5.30
C ASP A 293 0.24 17.01 -4.72
N VAL A 294 1.29 16.25 -5.00
CA VAL A 294 1.47 14.86 -4.52
C VAL A 294 2.33 14.89 -3.27
N TRP A 295 1.81 14.35 -2.18
CA TRP A 295 2.42 14.35 -0.85
C TRP A 295 2.84 12.95 -0.45
N GLU A 296 4.02 12.86 0.16
CA GLU A 296 4.62 11.63 0.67
C GLU A 296 5.32 11.91 2.00
N LEU A 297 5.72 10.85 2.73
CA LEU A 297 6.58 11.04 3.89
C LEU A 297 8.05 11.25 3.47
N PRO A 298 8.78 12.09 4.25
CA PRO A 298 10.24 12.21 4.09
C PRO A 298 10.95 10.90 4.51
N PRO A 299 12.25 10.74 4.26
CA PRO A 299 13.07 9.68 4.84
C PRO A 299 12.90 9.61 6.37
N ASN A 300 13.00 8.43 6.96
CA ASN A 300 13.51 7.13 6.44
C ASN A 300 12.55 6.40 5.49
N SER A 301 11.32 6.88 5.26
CA SER A 301 10.44 6.39 4.18
C SER A 301 11.07 6.59 2.80
N GLN A 302 10.73 5.72 1.85
CA GLN A 302 11.10 5.90 0.44
C GLN A 302 10.14 6.81 -0.35
N GLY A 303 9.24 7.55 0.30
CA GLY A 303 8.20 8.37 -0.35
C GLY A 303 8.75 9.35 -1.38
N ILE A 304 9.88 9.99 -1.10
CA ILE A 304 10.52 10.94 -2.02
C ILE A 304 10.82 10.35 -3.41
N ILE A 305 10.94 9.03 -3.52
CA ILE A 305 11.26 8.35 -4.79
C ILE A 305 10.12 8.48 -5.79
N ALA A 306 8.86 8.39 -5.36
CA ALA A 306 7.72 8.65 -6.24
C ALA A 306 7.72 10.10 -6.73
N LEU A 307 8.02 11.07 -5.84
CA LEU A 307 8.10 12.49 -6.20
C LEU A 307 9.22 12.76 -7.22
N MET A 308 10.38 12.13 -7.03
CA MET A 308 11.51 12.22 -7.97
C MET A 308 11.12 11.63 -9.34
N MET A 309 10.49 10.45 -9.37
CA MET A 309 10.02 9.84 -10.62
C MET A 309 9.03 10.75 -11.35
N LEU A 310 8.06 11.33 -10.64
CA LEU A 310 7.09 12.28 -11.21
C LEU A 310 7.80 13.52 -11.80
N ASN A 311 8.78 14.09 -11.10
CA ASN A 311 9.56 15.24 -11.60
C ASN A 311 10.39 14.91 -12.85
N ILE A 312 10.88 13.68 -12.95
CA ILE A 312 11.57 13.22 -14.17
C ILE A 312 10.56 13.07 -15.31
N LEU A 313 9.41 12.44 -15.06
CA LEU A 313 8.40 12.12 -16.07
C LEU A 313 7.62 13.35 -16.56
N GLU A 314 7.47 14.39 -15.76
CA GLU A 314 6.69 15.60 -16.10
C GLU A 314 7.14 16.29 -17.39
N GLY A 315 8.40 16.16 -17.76
CA GLY A 315 8.94 16.74 -18.99
C GLY A 315 8.65 15.98 -20.28
N PHE A 316 7.95 14.85 -20.21
CA PHE A 316 7.51 14.06 -21.37
C PHE A 316 6.00 14.21 -21.57
N ASP A 317 5.56 14.14 -22.82
CA ASP A 317 4.13 14.10 -23.15
C ASP A 317 3.59 12.66 -23.02
N ILE A 318 3.41 12.23 -21.77
CA ILE A 318 2.94 10.88 -21.42
C ILE A 318 1.57 10.59 -22.07
N THR A 319 0.68 11.58 -22.10
CA THR A 319 -0.65 11.45 -22.70
C THR A 319 -0.56 11.10 -24.19
N ALA A 320 0.28 11.80 -24.96
CA ALA A 320 0.47 11.55 -26.39
C ALA A 320 1.14 10.20 -26.69
N MET A 321 1.97 9.70 -25.75
CA MET A 321 2.62 8.39 -25.90
C MET A 321 1.65 7.22 -25.75
N GLY A 322 0.53 7.41 -25.05
CA GLY A 322 -0.50 6.40 -24.83
C GLY A 322 -0.25 5.50 -23.62
N HIS A 323 -1.35 4.95 -23.10
CA HIS A 323 -1.32 4.09 -21.90
C HIS A 323 -0.67 2.74 -22.20
N ASN A 324 0.28 2.34 -21.36
CA ASN A 324 0.97 1.04 -21.42
C ASN A 324 1.62 0.72 -22.80
N THR A 325 2.02 1.73 -23.54
CA THR A 325 2.87 1.57 -24.72
C THR A 325 4.33 1.32 -24.33
N ALA A 326 5.14 0.84 -25.26
CA ALA A 326 6.56 0.65 -25.03
C ALA A 326 7.27 1.96 -24.64
N ASP A 327 6.87 3.09 -25.24
CA ASP A 327 7.43 4.41 -24.93
C ASP A 327 7.14 4.79 -23.48
N THR A 328 5.89 4.72 -23.04
CA THR A 328 5.49 5.07 -21.67
C THR A 328 6.14 4.14 -20.65
N LEU A 329 6.12 2.83 -20.88
CA LEU A 329 6.69 1.85 -19.95
C LEU A 329 8.22 1.93 -19.88
N HIS A 330 8.89 2.24 -20.99
CA HIS A 330 10.32 2.50 -21.02
C HIS A 330 10.68 3.71 -20.12
N LEU A 331 9.98 4.84 -20.31
CA LEU A 331 10.23 6.06 -19.52
C LEU A 331 9.97 5.86 -18.03
N ILE A 332 8.87 5.20 -17.64
CA ILE A 332 8.60 4.86 -16.25
C ILE A 332 9.74 4.02 -15.67
N THR A 333 10.22 3.03 -16.42
CA THR A 333 11.31 2.14 -15.99
C THR A 333 12.63 2.89 -15.85
N GLU A 334 12.97 3.76 -16.80
CA GLU A 334 14.20 4.55 -16.73
C GLU A 334 14.17 5.60 -15.62
N ALA A 335 13.03 6.28 -15.41
CA ALA A 335 12.84 7.20 -14.28
C ALA A 335 12.99 6.45 -12.94
N LYS A 336 12.42 5.22 -12.84
CA LYS A 336 12.60 4.36 -11.67
C LYS A 336 14.07 4.04 -11.42
N LYS A 337 14.82 3.62 -12.44
CA LYS A 337 16.24 3.26 -12.28
C LYS A 337 17.05 4.43 -11.72
N LEU A 338 16.82 5.63 -12.23
CA LEU A 338 17.49 6.84 -11.77
C LEU A 338 17.12 7.18 -10.32
N ALA A 339 15.83 7.20 -9.98
CA ALA A 339 15.37 7.54 -8.64
C ALA A 339 15.80 6.51 -7.59
N PHE A 340 15.85 5.22 -7.95
CA PHE A 340 16.30 4.17 -7.04
C PHE A 340 17.81 4.19 -6.80
N ALA A 341 18.62 4.58 -7.78
CA ALA A 341 20.05 4.81 -7.56
C ALA A 341 20.28 5.93 -6.53
N ASP A 342 19.50 7.01 -6.61
CA ASP A 342 19.55 8.09 -5.62
C ASP A 342 19.03 7.63 -4.24
N ARG A 343 17.95 6.82 -4.21
CA ARG A 343 17.44 6.21 -2.97
C ARG A 343 18.54 5.45 -2.22
N ASP A 344 19.19 4.54 -2.91
CA ASP A 344 20.19 3.65 -2.33
C ASP A 344 21.43 4.43 -1.83
N THR A 345 21.63 5.63 -2.35
CA THR A 345 22.69 6.53 -1.91
C THR A 345 22.27 7.45 -0.77
N PHE A 346 21.04 8.01 -0.80
CA PHE A 346 20.68 9.15 0.04
C PHE A 346 19.54 8.89 1.03
N VAL A 347 18.76 7.78 0.92
CA VAL A 347 17.67 7.53 1.85
C VAL A 347 18.13 6.73 3.06
N SER A 348 18.02 7.33 4.23
CA SER A 348 18.40 6.73 5.53
C SER A 348 17.65 7.45 6.67
N ASP A 349 18.03 7.16 7.92
CA ASP A 349 17.52 7.87 9.09
C ASP A 349 18.00 9.34 9.10
N PRO A 350 17.09 10.34 9.00
CA PRO A 350 17.46 11.75 9.00
C PRO A 350 18.01 12.22 10.36
N SER A 351 17.71 11.51 11.45
CA SER A 351 18.29 11.81 12.78
C SER A 351 19.76 11.46 12.87
N ALA A 352 20.25 10.55 12.03
CA ALA A 352 21.64 10.12 11.97
C ALA A 352 22.45 10.83 10.87
N ASN A 353 21.79 11.33 9.81
CA ASN A 353 22.45 11.88 8.63
C ASN A 353 21.70 13.11 8.09
N ALA A 354 22.46 14.14 7.68
CA ALA A 354 21.89 15.25 6.90
C ALA A 354 21.60 14.76 5.47
N LEU A 355 20.35 14.82 5.03
CA LEU A 355 19.90 14.32 3.73
C LEU A 355 19.49 15.50 2.83
N PRO A 356 19.88 15.52 1.54
CA PRO A 356 19.56 16.62 0.62
C PRO A 356 18.13 16.45 0.03
N ILE A 357 17.11 16.36 0.90
CA ILE A 357 15.75 16.02 0.49
C ILE A 357 15.17 17.08 -0.47
N THR A 358 15.31 18.36 -0.13
CA THR A 358 14.80 19.48 -0.93
C THR A 358 15.38 19.50 -2.34
N GLU A 359 16.68 19.24 -2.46
CA GLU A 359 17.37 19.16 -3.74
C GLU A 359 16.88 17.97 -4.56
N LEU A 360 16.78 16.78 -3.95
CA LEU A 360 16.38 15.55 -4.63
C LEU A 360 14.97 15.64 -5.24
N ILE A 361 14.01 16.27 -4.54
CA ILE A 361 12.64 16.44 -5.03
C ILE A 361 12.43 17.74 -5.83
N SER A 362 13.51 18.50 -6.12
CA SER A 362 13.38 19.73 -6.90
C SER A 362 13.11 19.45 -8.39
N LYS A 363 12.39 20.36 -9.04
CA LYS A 363 12.13 20.30 -10.49
C LYS A 363 13.41 20.38 -11.32
N SER A 364 14.39 21.16 -10.87
CA SER A 364 15.69 21.29 -11.52
C SER A 364 16.49 19.98 -11.47
N TYR A 365 16.46 19.27 -10.35
CA TYR A 365 17.10 17.96 -10.25
C TYR A 365 16.39 16.93 -11.14
N GLY A 366 15.06 16.88 -11.12
CA GLY A 366 14.29 16.03 -12.02
C GLY A 366 14.58 16.29 -13.50
N ALA A 367 14.71 17.58 -13.88
CA ALA A 367 15.09 17.96 -15.25
C ALA A 367 16.51 17.48 -15.60
N ALA A 368 17.47 17.63 -14.70
CA ALA A 368 18.84 17.14 -14.91
C ALA A 368 18.87 15.61 -15.03
N ARG A 369 18.15 14.88 -14.18
CA ARG A 369 18.07 13.40 -14.26
C ARG A 369 17.42 12.93 -15.54
N ARG A 370 16.40 13.65 -16.06
CA ARG A 370 15.73 13.37 -17.33
C ARG A 370 16.69 13.36 -18.52
N THR A 371 17.69 14.23 -18.56
CA THR A 371 18.67 14.27 -19.67
C THR A 371 19.50 12.99 -19.78
N LEU A 372 19.46 12.16 -18.75
CA LEU A 372 20.17 10.89 -18.74
C LEU A 372 19.35 9.75 -19.37
N ILE A 373 18.08 9.95 -19.66
CA ILE A 373 17.23 8.94 -20.31
C ILE A 373 17.43 8.99 -21.81
N ASP A 374 17.79 7.86 -22.40
CA ASP A 374 17.76 7.66 -23.85
C ASP A 374 16.39 7.03 -24.19
N PRO A 375 15.54 7.67 -25.00
CA PRO A 375 14.21 7.16 -25.30
C PRO A 375 14.20 5.84 -26.08
N ASN A 376 15.32 5.45 -26.68
CA ASN A 376 15.43 4.27 -27.53
C ASN A 376 16.28 3.14 -26.92
N GLN A 377 16.96 3.40 -25.80
CA GLN A 377 17.88 2.43 -25.22
C GLN A 377 17.79 2.39 -23.69
N ALA A 378 17.56 1.20 -23.15
CA ALA A 378 17.55 0.98 -21.73
C ALA A 378 18.95 1.15 -21.13
N ARG A 379 19.03 1.84 -19.98
CA ARG A 379 20.27 1.91 -19.19
C ARG A 379 20.53 0.58 -18.52
N VAL A 380 21.81 0.26 -18.35
CA VAL A 380 22.21 -0.84 -17.47
C VAL A 380 21.82 -0.41 -16.04
N ALA A 381 21.01 -1.24 -15.37
CA ALA A 381 20.71 -1.03 -13.95
C ALA A 381 22.01 -1.21 -13.16
N THR A 382 22.46 -0.18 -12.47
CA THR A 382 23.51 -0.32 -11.46
C THR A 382 22.81 -0.77 -10.17
N GLU A 383 23.12 -1.99 -9.76
CA GLU A 383 22.70 -2.69 -8.56
C GLU A 383 21.23 -3.17 -8.52
N GLY A 384 21.07 -4.50 -8.53
CA GLY A 384 19.81 -5.17 -8.23
C GLY A 384 19.55 -5.17 -6.72
N ASN A 385 18.27 -5.08 -6.34
CA ASN A 385 17.87 -5.23 -4.95
C ASN A 385 17.63 -6.72 -4.64
N PRO A 386 18.31 -7.33 -3.65
CA PRO A 386 18.14 -8.74 -3.29
C PRO A 386 16.77 -9.06 -2.65
N TYR A 387 16.00 -8.04 -2.24
CA TYR A 387 14.71 -8.23 -1.57
C TYR A 387 13.55 -8.15 -2.57
N GLU A 388 13.28 -9.23 -3.28
CA GLU A 388 12.22 -9.28 -4.29
C GLU A 388 10.80 -9.39 -3.70
N HIS A 389 10.64 -9.77 -2.42
CA HIS A 389 9.35 -10.05 -1.79
C HIS A 389 9.25 -9.39 -0.41
N SER A 390 8.78 -8.17 -0.37
CA SER A 390 8.28 -7.53 0.85
C SER A 390 6.77 -7.31 0.74
N GLU A 391 6.05 -7.61 1.81
CA GLU A 391 4.60 -7.54 1.89
C GLU A 391 4.20 -6.45 2.89
N THR A 392 3.00 -5.91 2.71
CA THR A 392 2.55 -4.71 3.43
C THR A 392 1.03 -4.66 3.34
N VAL A 393 0.35 -3.99 4.27
CA VAL A 393 -1.05 -3.58 4.10
C VAL A 393 -1.13 -2.08 3.91
N TYR A 394 -2.08 -1.65 3.11
CA TYR A 394 -2.47 -0.25 2.95
C TYR A 394 -3.99 -0.12 3.14
N LEU A 395 -4.38 0.92 3.85
CA LEU A 395 -5.78 1.29 4.06
C LEU A 395 -5.96 2.80 3.95
N THR A 396 -7.17 3.22 3.60
CA THR A 396 -7.56 4.63 3.62
C THR A 396 -9.00 4.81 4.05
N VAL A 397 -9.25 5.89 4.77
CA VAL A 397 -10.57 6.25 5.32
C VAL A 397 -10.82 7.72 5.07
N VAL A 398 -12.06 8.05 4.69
CA VAL A 398 -12.58 9.43 4.66
C VAL A 398 -13.89 9.44 5.43
N ASP A 399 -14.06 10.36 6.39
CA ASP A 399 -15.30 10.51 7.16
C ASP A 399 -16.26 11.55 6.57
N LYS A 400 -17.42 11.72 7.21
CA LYS A 400 -18.46 12.66 6.77
C LYS A 400 -18.02 14.13 6.83
N ASP A 401 -17.08 14.46 7.69
CA ASP A 401 -16.54 15.80 7.89
C ASP A 401 -15.34 16.08 6.97
N ARG A 402 -14.95 15.07 6.16
CA ARG A 402 -13.83 15.09 5.21
C ARG A 402 -12.45 15.06 5.88
N ASN A 403 -12.36 14.62 7.14
CA ASN A 403 -11.07 14.13 7.61
C ASN A 403 -10.69 12.89 6.80
N ALA A 404 -9.43 12.78 6.45
CA ALA A 404 -8.96 11.67 5.61
C ALA A 404 -7.64 11.08 6.15
N VAL A 405 -7.53 9.78 6.11
CA VAL A 405 -6.33 9.04 6.53
C VAL A 405 -5.83 8.17 5.40
N SER A 406 -4.54 8.29 5.11
CA SER A 406 -3.74 7.38 4.29
C SER A 406 -2.78 6.68 5.23
N LEU A 407 -2.97 5.37 5.47
CA LEU A 407 -2.21 4.61 6.46
C LEU A 407 -1.63 3.34 5.86
N ILE A 408 -0.36 3.09 6.18
CA ILE A 408 0.37 1.90 5.75
C ILE A 408 1.06 1.28 6.96
N GLU A 409 0.95 -0.04 7.10
CA GLU A 409 1.62 -0.80 8.14
C GLU A 409 2.27 -2.06 7.56
N SER A 410 3.36 -2.51 8.17
CA SER A 410 4.08 -3.67 7.68
C SER A 410 4.98 -4.29 8.74
N ILE A 411 5.05 -5.61 8.73
CA ILE A 411 6.12 -6.39 9.36
C ILE A 411 7.26 -6.73 8.38
N PHE A 412 7.29 -6.13 7.19
CA PHE A 412 8.23 -6.22 6.08
C PHE A 412 8.14 -7.52 5.28
N GLY A 413 8.78 -8.60 5.68
CA GLY A 413 8.70 -9.89 4.97
C GLY A 413 7.39 -10.62 5.29
N ASN A 414 7.05 -11.62 4.47
CA ASN A 414 5.90 -12.49 4.71
C ASN A 414 6.02 -13.18 6.09
N PHE A 415 5.15 -12.85 7.06
CA PHE A 415 5.26 -13.13 8.49
C PHE A 415 6.52 -12.52 9.15
N GLY A 416 7.03 -11.39 8.65
CA GLY A 416 8.17 -10.67 9.22
C GLY A 416 9.40 -11.56 9.43
N SER A 417 9.90 -11.59 10.66
CA SER A 417 11.03 -12.44 11.08
C SER A 417 10.68 -13.93 11.16
N ARG A 418 9.43 -14.32 10.90
CA ARG A 418 8.86 -15.68 11.08
C ARG A 418 8.70 -16.07 12.56
N ILE A 419 8.87 -15.16 13.50
CA ILE A 419 8.92 -15.45 14.93
C ILE A 419 7.79 -14.73 15.67
N VAL A 420 6.99 -15.51 16.37
CA VAL A 420 6.04 -15.05 17.38
C VAL A 420 6.75 -15.15 18.73
N PRO A 421 6.87 -14.07 19.51
CA PRO A 421 7.52 -14.13 20.82
C PRO A 421 6.59 -14.76 21.87
N GLY A 422 6.80 -16.04 22.14
CA GLY A 422 5.99 -16.81 23.09
C GLY A 422 4.53 -16.90 22.65
N ASP A 423 3.63 -16.65 23.59
CA ASP A 423 2.18 -16.69 23.39
C ASP A 423 1.55 -15.30 23.16
N LEU A 424 2.31 -14.33 22.60
CA LEU A 424 1.78 -12.99 22.30
C LEU A 424 0.87 -12.93 21.06
N GLY A 425 0.93 -13.94 20.18
CA GLY A 425 -0.02 -14.10 19.08
C GLY A 425 0.23 -13.22 17.85
N PHE A 426 1.36 -12.51 17.77
CA PHE A 426 1.76 -11.73 16.59
C PHE A 426 3.22 -11.97 16.23
N ALA A 427 3.56 -11.88 14.94
CA ALA A 427 4.93 -12.01 14.49
C ALA A 427 5.68 -10.66 14.60
N LEU A 428 6.98 -10.73 14.97
CA LEU A 428 7.86 -9.56 14.94
C LEU A 428 8.36 -9.28 13.52
N GLN A 429 8.46 -8.00 13.18
CA GLN A 429 9.01 -7.56 11.91
C GLN A 429 10.47 -7.97 11.71
N ASN A 430 10.88 -8.07 10.44
CA ASN A 430 12.29 -8.27 10.07
C ASN A 430 12.93 -7.02 9.47
N ARG A 431 12.56 -5.84 9.96
CA ARG A 431 12.90 -4.55 9.36
C ARG A 431 14.40 -4.24 9.34
N ALA A 432 15.18 -4.77 10.31
CA ALA A 432 16.62 -4.58 10.29
C ALA A 432 17.30 -5.21 9.07
N SER A 433 16.67 -6.14 8.35
CA SER A 433 17.18 -6.63 7.06
C SER A 433 17.27 -5.54 5.97
N GLY A 434 16.60 -4.39 6.18
CA GLY A 434 16.74 -3.21 5.33
C GLY A 434 18.06 -2.45 5.53
N PHE A 435 18.85 -2.70 6.58
CA PHE A 435 20.15 -2.06 6.78
C PHE A 435 21.23 -2.63 5.88
N SER A 436 22.19 -1.77 5.52
CA SER A 436 23.47 -2.19 4.95
C SER A 436 24.47 -2.53 6.06
N LEU A 437 25.32 -3.54 5.86
CA LEU A 437 26.48 -3.80 6.72
C LEU A 437 27.77 -3.18 6.17
N LYS A 438 27.71 -2.51 5.01
CA LYS A 438 28.86 -1.81 4.40
C LYS A 438 29.26 -0.60 5.24
N GLU A 439 30.55 -0.47 5.53
CA GLU A 439 31.08 0.71 6.23
C GLU A 439 30.92 1.97 5.38
N GLY A 440 30.55 3.09 6.03
CA GLY A 440 30.35 4.39 5.37
C GLY A 440 29.06 4.51 4.55
N HIS A 441 28.25 3.49 4.47
CA HIS A 441 26.94 3.59 3.81
C HIS A 441 25.96 4.36 4.70
N LEU A 442 25.21 5.33 4.15
CA LEU A 442 24.28 6.15 4.96
C LEU A 442 23.24 5.32 5.72
N ASN A 443 22.72 4.24 5.09
CA ASN A 443 21.82 3.29 5.72
C ASN A 443 22.56 2.11 6.39
N SER A 444 23.79 2.33 6.90
CA SER A 444 24.53 1.31 7.65
C SER A 444 23.88 1.05 8.99
N LEU A 445 23.89 -0.22 9.42
CA LEU A 445 23.38 -0.62 10.73
C LEU A 445 24.21 0.01 11.85
N GLU A 446 23.54 0.73 12.71
CA GLU A 446 24.06 1.34 13.93
C GLU A 446 23.05 1.17 15.06
N PRO A 447 23.50 1.14 16.34
CA PRO A 447 22.61 1.12 17.49
C PRO A 447 21.59 2.27 17.45
N HIS A 448 20.34 1.98 17.82
CA HIS A 448 19.25 2.94 17.95
C HIS A 448 18.95 3.78 16.69
N LYS A 449 19.28 3.27 15.51
CA LYS A 449 19.02 3.89 14.21
C LYS A 449 17.81 3.27 13.52
N ARG A 450 17.07 4.05 12.75
CA ARG A 450 16.03 3.56 11.82
C ARG A 450 16.64 3.12 10.50
N SER A 451 16.17 2.03 9.94
CA SER A 451 16.55 1.62 8.57
C SER A 451 15.76 2.40 7.53
N LEU A 452 16.28 2.45 6.28
CA LEU A 452 15.45 2.76 5.12
C LEU A 452 14.16 1.93 5.19
N HIS A 453 13.02 2.59 5.00
CA HIS A 453 11.71 1.97 5.13
C HIS A 453 10.93 2.02 3.80
N THR A 454 10.37 0.88 3.43
CA THR A 454 9.63 0.76 2.15
C THR A 454 8.20 1.30 2.22
N ASN A 455 7.64 1.51 3.41
CA ASN A 455 6.29 2.03 3.58
C ASN A 455 6.21 3.50 3.18
N MET A 456 5.19 3.84 2.40
CA MET A 456 4.92 5.19 1.92
C MET A 456 3.41 5.35 1.67
N PRO A 457 2.65 5.96 2.60
CA PRO A 457 1.28 6.39 2.31
C PRO A 457 1.33 7.65 1.46
N GLY A 458 0.49 7.75 0.43
CA GLY A 458 0.42 8.91 -0.46
C GLY A 458 -0.84 9.74 -0.24
N PHE A 459 -0.78 11.03 -0.56
CA PHE A 459 -1.92 11.92 -0.55
C PHE A 459 -1.84 12.90 -1.72
N VAL A 460 -2.99 13.26 -2.29
CA VAL A 460 -3.09 14.27 -3.36
C VAL A 460 -3.97 15.41 -2.89
N THR A 461 -3.48 16.64 -3.07
CA THR A 461 -4.27 17.85 -2.95
C THR A 461 -4.28 18.63 -4.27
N GLN A 462 -5.25 19.53 -4.44
CA GLN A 462 -5.32 20.44 -5.56
C GLN A 462 -5.90 21.78 -5.09
N ASN A 463 -5.18 22.86 -5.37
CA ASN A 463 -5.58 24.21 -4.93
C ASN A 463 -5.86 24.28 -3.41
N GLY A 464 -5.05 23.59 -2.60
CA GLY A 464 -5.19 23.55 -1.14
C GLY A 464 -6.35 22.67 -0.63
N ARG A 465 -7.05 21.93 -1.50
CA ARG A 465 -8.16 21.02 -1.11
C ARG A 465 -7.71 19.57 -1.15
N PRO A 466 -8.21 18.72 -0.24
CA PRO A 466 -7.94 17.29 -0.28
C PRO A 466 -8.65 16.66 -1.49
N ILE A 467 -7.90 15.91 -2.29
CA ILE A 467 -8.43 15.19 -3.45
C ILE A 467 -8.44 13.70 -3.21
N MET A 468 -7.36 13.14 -2.64
CA MET A 468 -7.28 11.69 -2.60
C MET A 468 -6.18 11.18 -1.66
N PRO A 469 -6.52 10.52 -0.52
CA PRO A 469 -5.63 9.57 0.12
C PRO A 469 -5.53 8.31 -0.74
N PHE A 470 -4.30 7.84 -1.01
CA PHE A 470 -4.06 6.66 -1.85
C PHE A 470 -2.77 5.95 -1.47
N GLY A 471 -2.64 4.70 -1.87
CA GLY A 471 -1.38 3.96 -1.76
C GLY A 471 -1.39 2.66 -2.54
N VAL A 472 -0.19 2.18 -2.83
CA VAL A 472 0.06 0.87 -3.43
C VAL A 472 1.07 0.14 -2.56
N MET A 473 0.62 -0.85 -1.79
CA MET A 473 1.49 -1.70 -0.97
C MET A 473 2.42 -2.57 -1.83
N GLY A 474 3.42 -3.22 -1.23
CA GLY A 474 4.28 -4.19 -1.93
C GLY A 474 5.76 -3.81 -1.98
N GLY A 475 6.33 -3.32 -0.89
CA GLY A 475 7.75 -3.04 -0.74
C GLY A 475 8.31 -2.08 -1.79
N HIS A 476 9.25 -2.53 -2.60
CA HIS A 476 9.87 -1.73 -3.67
C HIS A 476 8.95 -1.49 -4.89
N MET A 477 7.78 -2.13 -4.95
CA MET A 477 6.74 -1.78 -5.91
C MET A 477 6.06 -0.45 -5.55
N GLN A 478 6.06 -0.02 -4.30
CA GLN A 478 5.30 1.13 -3.84
C GLN A 478 5.58 2.41 -4.64
N PRO A 479 6.82 2.91 -4.80
CA PRO A 479 7.07 4.11 -5.62
C PRO A 479 6.65 3.93 -7.08
N GLN A 480 6.89 2.75 -7.65
CA GLN A 480 6.53 2.42 -9.03
C GLN A 480 5.00 2.37 -9.20
N GLY A 481 4.30 1.81 -8.22
CA GLY A 481 2.85 1.72 -8.20
C GLY A 481 2.18 3.08 -8.01
N HIS A 482 2.67 3.91 -7.07
CA HIS A 482 2.18 5.28 -6.88
C HIS A 482 2.24 6.08 -8.17
N VAL A 483 3.40 6.05 -8.85
CA VAL A 483 3.57 6.75 -10.13
C VAL A 483 2.59 6.21 -11.18
N GLN A 484 2.50 4.90 -11.38
CA GLN A 484 1.63 4.31 -12.40
C GLN A 484 0.15 4.66 -12.17
N VAL A 485 -0.36 4.58 -10.93
CA VAL A 485 -1.76 4.93 -10.67
C VAL A 485 -2.04 6.43 -10.80
N LEU A 486 -1.07 7.29 -10.45
CA LEU A 486 -1.20 8.74 -10.66
C LEU A 486 -1.20 9.10 -12.15
N LEU A 487 -0.30 8.52 -12.96
CA LEU A 487 -0.31 8.69 -14.42
C LEU A 487 -1.64 8.21 -15.02
N ASN A 488 -2.15 7.05 -14.56
CA ASN A 488 -3.44 6.53 -15.03
C ASN A 488 -4.59 7.50 -14.81
N MET A 489 -4.63 8.19 -13.66
CA MET A 489 -5.68 9.17 -13.37
C MET A 489 -5.43 10.52 -14.01
N ILE A 490 -4.21 11.05 -13.93
CA ILE A 490 -3.89 12.42 -14.35
C ILE A 490 -3.64 12.53 -15.85
N ASP A 491 -2.82 11.64 -16.42
CA ASP A 491 -2.46 11.68 -17.84
C ASP A 491 -3.46 10.95 -18.73
N PHE A 492 -4.06 9.85 -18.22
CA PHE A 492 -4.97 9.02 -19.03
C PHE A 492 -6.44 9.15 -18.64
N GLY A 493 -6.79 9.99 -17.66
CA GLY A 493 -8.17 10.32 -17.26
C GLY A 493 -8.98 9.14 -16.71
N MET A 494 -8.32 8.11 -16.20
CA MET A 494 -8.98 6.96 -15.60
C MET A 494 -9.64 7.35 -14.28
N ASN A 495 -10.78 6.73 -13.97
CA ASN A 495 -11.35 6.86 -12.64
C ASN A 495 -10.54 6.07 -11.59
N VAL A 496 -10.88 6.26 -10.31
CA VAL A 496 -10.14 5.69 -9.18
C VAL A 496 -10.08 4.15 -9.20
N GLN A 497 -11.10 3.46 -9.72
CA GLN A 497 -11.08 2.00 -9.84
C GLN A 497 -10.30 1.53 -11.07
N GLU A 498 -10.50 2.19 -12.21
CA GLU A 498 -9.78 1.90 -13.46
C GLU A 498 -8.27 2.04 -13.29
N ALA A 499 -7.83 3.08 -12.58
CA ALA A 499 -6.41 3.32 -12.31
C ALA A 499 -5.77 2.19 -11.48
N GLY A 500 -6.53 1.59 -10.56
CA GLY A 500 -6.11 0.44 -9.78
C GLY A 500 -6.10 -0.87 -10.56
N ASP A 501 -7.08 -1.06 -11.45
CA ASP A 501 -7.26 -2.28 -12.25
C ASP A 501 -6.26 -2.40 -13.41
N ALA A 502 -5.78 -1.26 -13.92
CA ALA A 502 -4.87 -1.20 -15.06
C ALA A 502 -3.64 -2.10 -14.86
N ALA A 503 -3.21 -2.75 -15.95
CA ALA A 503 -2.04 -3.61 -15.92
C ALA A 503 -0.79 -2.82 -15.53
N ARG A 504 0.01 -3.42 -14.65
CA ARG A 504 1.22 -2.80 -14.08
C ARG A 504 2.49 -3.46 -14.57
N VAL A 505 3.57 -2.71 -14.43
CA VAL A 505 4.93 -3.21 -14.57
C VAL A 505 5.71 -2.96 -13.28
N ARG A 506 6.69 -3.82 -12.99
CA ARG A 506 7.62 -3.68 -11.88
C ARG A 506 9.04 -3.97 -12.35
N HIS A 507 9.93 -3.03 -12.18
CA HIS A 507 11.35 -3.23 -12.43
C HIS A 507 12.07 -3.60 -11.11
N GLY A 508 12.66 -4.78 -11.10
CA GLY A 508 13.62 -5.27 -10.09
C GLY A 508 14.96 -5.55 -10.75
N SER A 509 15.41 -6.80 -10.73
CA SER A 509 16.48 -7.34 -11.57
C SER A 509 16.07 -7.43 -13.05
N VAL A 510 14.78 -7.65 -13.29
CA VAL A 510 14.12 -7.68 -14.61
C VAL A 510 12.89 -6.76 -14.61
N LEU A 511 12.37 -6.45 -15.77
CA LEU A 511 11.10 -5.75 -15.95
C LEU A 511 9.96 -6.78 -15.99
N ALA A 512 9.31 -7.01 -14.86
CA ALA A 512 8.13 -7.85 -14.78
C ALA A 512 6.90 -7.09 -15.31
N VAL A 513 6.14 -7.71 -16.22
CA VAL A 513 4.95 -7.12 -16.86
C VAL A 513 3.72 -8.01 -16.65
N GLU A 514 2.57 -7.42 -16.38
CA GLU A 514 1.31 -8.16 -16.22
C GLU A 514 0.71 -8.62 -17.55
N PRO A 515 -0.20 -9.63 -17.54
CA PRO A 515 -0.82 -10.17 -18.76
C PRO A 515 -1.53 -9.16 -19.65
N GLY A 516 -1.96 -8.00 -19.11
CA GLY A 516 -2.57 -6.91 -19.88
C GLY A 516 -1.61 -6.15 -20.79
N ILE A 517 -0.30 -6.38 -20.70
CA ILE A 517 0.71 -5.79 -21.60
C ILE A 517 0.89 -6.71 -22.81
N SER A 518 0.73 -6.17 -24.04
CA SER A 518 0.76 -6.96 -25.28
C SER A 518 2.17 -7.48 -25.60
N ASP A 519 2.24 -8.59 -26.36
CA ASP A 519 3.51 -9.14 -26.81
C ASP A 519 4.30 -8.19 -27.73
N ALA A 520 3.61 -7.35 -28.51
CA ALA A 520 4.25 -6.32 -29.33
C ALA A 520 4.98 -5.27 -28.47
N VAL A 521 4.37 -4.85 -27.35
CA VAL A 521 5.00 -3.93 -26.38
C VAL A 521 6.20 -4.59 -25.73
N ILE A 522 6.09 -5.86 -25.36
CA ILE A 522 7.20 -6.62 -24.75
C ILE A 522 8.36 -6.71 -25.72
N ALA A 523 8.12 -7.10 -26.99
CA ALA A 523 9.16 -7.21 -28.00
C ALA A 523 9.88 -5.87 -28.26
N GLU A 524 9.16 -4.76 -28.24
CA GLU A 524 9.76 -3.43 -28.38
C GLU A 524 10.59 -3.03 -27.15
N LEU A 525 10.14 -3.36 -25.93
CA LEU A 525 10.92 -3.14 -24.71
C LEU A 525 12.21 -3.96 -24.70
N GLU A 526 12.15 -5.22 -25.13
CA GLU A 526 13.33 -6.08 -25.29
C GLU A 526 14.28 -5.56 -26.38
N HIS A 527 13.74 -5.03 -27.49
CA HIS A 527 14.53 -4.38 -28.54
C HIS A 527 15.31 -3.17 -28.00
N ARG A 528 14.73 -2.40 -27.08
CA ARG A 528 15.40 -1.30 -26.36
C ARG A 528 16.40 -1.76 -25.31
N GLY A 529 16.53 -3.06 -25.06
CA GLY A 529 17.51 -3.64 -24.14
C GLY A 529 17.00 -3.90 -22.73
N HIS A 530 15.68 -3.85 -22.49
CA HIS A 530 15.12 -4.35 -21.21
C HIS A 530 15.09 -5.87 -21.20
N THR A 531 15.43 -6.48 -20.07
CA THR A 531 15.10 -7.89 -19.83
C THR A 531 13.67 -7.95 -19.29
N VAL A 532 12.75 -8.53 -20.07
CA VAL A 532 11.32 -8.53 -19.73
C VAL A 532 10.86 -9.95 -19.36
N GLU A 533 10.02 -10.05 -18.31
CA GLU A 533 9.39 -11.29 -17.89
C GLU A 533 7.89 -11.10 -17.65
N ARG A 534 7.07 -12.09 -17.99
CA ARG A 534 5.65 -12.09 -17.59
C ARG A 534 5.53 -12.31 -16.09
N ALA A 535 4.77 -11.46 -15.41
CA ALA A 535 4.53 -11.58 -13.97
C ALA A 535 3.77 -12.86 -13.65
N GLY A 536 4.32 -13.64 -12.72
CA GLY A 536 3.79 -14.94 -12.30
C GLY A 536 2.69 -14.90 -11.22
N GLY A 537 1.91 -13.80 -11.12
CA GLY A 537 0.78 -13.72 -10.19
C GLY A 537 1.13 -13.25 -8.76
N GLY A 538 2.07 -12.32 -8.63
CA GLY A 538 2.42 -11.65 -7.35
C GLY A 538 3.38 -10.49 -7.57
N GLY A 539 3.61 -9.69 -6.51
CA GLY A 539 4.63 -8.63 -6.52
C GLY A 539 4.25 -7.32 -7.22
N MET A 540 3.03 -7.20 -7.78
CA MET A 540 2.54 -5.96 -8.41
C MET A 540 1.83 -5.00 -7.44
N GLY A 541 1.96 -5.28 -6.15
CA GLY A 541 1.38 -4.49 -5.10
C GLY A 541 -0.12 -4.71 -4.89
N GLY A 542 -0.72 -3.82 -4.13
CA GLY A 542 -2.17 -3.76 -3.90
C GLY A 542 -2.56 -2.32 -3.64
N TYR A 543 -3.52 -1.81 -4.39
CA TYR A 543 -3.95 -0.43 -4.40
C TYR A 543 -5.25 -0.24 -3.61
N GLN A 544 -5.31 0.88 -2.87
CA GLN A 544 -6.55 1.40 -2.30
C GLN A 544 -6.53 2.92 -2.47
N ALA A 545 -7.68 3.53 -2.80
CA ALA A 545 -7.82 4.97 -2.80
C ALA A 545 -9.28 5.39 -2.60
N ILE A 546 -9.46 6.60 -2.06
CA ILE A 546 -10.74 7.28 -1.98
C ILE A 546 -10.56 8.68 -2.55
N ARG A 547 -11.13 8.94 -3.74
CA ARG A 547 -11.15 10.27 -4.33
C ARG A 547 -12.33 11.06 -3.79
N ILE A 548 -12.06 12.26 -3.33
CA ILE A 548 -13.07 13.26 -2.95
C ILE A 548 -13.32 14.12 -4.19
N ASP A 549 -14.55 14.13 -4.68
CA ASP A 549 -14.92 14.98 -5.80
C ASP A 549 -14.98 16.44 -5.33
N PRO A 550 -14.18 17.36 -5.90
CA PRO A 550 -14.07 18.73 -5.38
C PRO A 550 -15.32 19.58 -5.60
N ASP A 551 -16.19 19.21 -6.54
CA ASP A 551 -17.39 19.97 -6.90
C ASP A 551 -18.62 19.50 -6.14
N THR A 552 -18.77 18.19 -5.95
CA THR A 552 -19.95 17.57 -5.34
C THR A 552 -19.71 17.10 -3.91
N GLY A 553 -18.45 16.94 -3.50
CA GLY A 553 -18.07 16.31 -2.23
C GLY A 553 -18.29 14.82 -2.18
N MET A 554 -18.74 14.16 -3.26
CA MET A 554 -18.94 12.72 -3.30
C MET A 554 -17.61 11.98 -3.19
N LEU A 555 -17.63 10.85 -2.46
CA LEU A 555 -16.50 9.96 -2.30
C LEU A 555 -16.56 8.87 -3.37
N HIS A 556 -15.46 8.66 -4.08
CA HIS A 556 -15.31 7.62 -5.08
C HIS A 556 -14.17 6.70 -4.65
N GLY A 557 -14.46 5.44 -4.35
CA GLY A 557 -13.47 4.49 -3.85
C GLY A 557 -13.09 3.43 -4.89
N GLY A 558 -11.79 3.11 -4.92
CA GLY A 558 -11.21 2.06 -5.74
C GLY A 558 -10.39 1.09 -4.90
N THR A 559 -10.42 -0.20 -5.26
CA THR A 559 -9.65 -1.27 -4.61
C THR A 559 -9.05 -2.20 -5.65
N ASP A 560 -7.97 -2.87 -5.27
CA ASP A 560 -7.15 -3.68 -6.17
C ASP A 560 -7.66 -5.12 -6.31
N PRO A 561 -7.88 -5.63 -7.52
CA PRO A 561 -8.25 -7.03 -7.75
C PRO A 561 -7.12 -8.02 -7.47
N ARG A 562 -5.87 -7.53 -7.25
CA ARG A 562 -4.71 -8.37 -6.87
C ARG A 562 -4.68 -8.72 -5.39
N LYS A 563 -5.62 -8.19 -4.61
CA LYS A 563 -5.83 -8.45 -3.18
C LYS A 563 -7.29 -8.85 -2.94
N ASP A 564 -7.59 -9.34 -1.74
CA ASP A 564 -8.97 -9.64 -1.33
C ASP A 564 -9.75 -8.36 -0.98
N GLY A 565 -9.27 -7.19 -1.42
CA GLY A 565 -9.68 -5.87 -1.00
C GLY A 565 -11.12 -5.48 -1.24
N GLN A 566 -11.61 -4.56 -0.42
CA GLN A 566 -12.95 -4.00 -0.54
C GLN A 566 -13.00 -2.51 -0.21
N VAL A 567 -13.89 -1.81 -0.93
CA VAL A 567 -14.35 -0.47 -0.58
C VAL A 567 -15.78 -0.56 -0.09
N VAL A 568 -16.07 0.10 1.02
CA VAL A 568 -17.41 0.24 1.59
C VAL A 568 -17.66 1.69 1.98
N GLY A 569 -18.91 2.15 1.82
CA GLY A 569 -19.30 3.53 2.15
C GLY A 569 -20.80 3.62 2.50
N TYR A 570 -21.23 4.78 3.04
CA TYR A 570 -22.63 5.01 3.46
C TYR A 570 -23.07 6.46 3.21
#